data_f8c4a163b999514861272a22498701f0
#
_entry.id   f8c4a163b999514861272a22498701f0
#
_cell.length_a   1.000
_cell.length_b   1.000
_cell.length_c   1.000
_cell.angle_alpha   90.00
_cell.angle_beta   90.00
_cell.angle_gamma   90.00
#
_symmetry.space_group_name_H-M   'P 1'
#
loop_
_entity.id
_entity.type
_entity.pdbx_description
1 polymer ?
#
loop_
_entity_poly.entity_id
_entity_poly.type
_entity_poly.pdbx_seq_one_letter_code
_entity_poly.pdbx_strand_id
1 'polypeptide(L)'
;MDLTTGNPFWSLLKFAIPVILGNLFQLFYTLADSVIVGKTLGADSLAAVGSTSIIIYFVFCFINGFTGGFGICLGQRCGAKDEKGMRKSIAVSTLLSIAFTVVLTLVCCLLAHQILSWMQIPEDISGEAYDYMFVVLLGTGATVFYNMISNMLRALGDSKTPLYFLVFSSVLNIFLDILFIVPLHMGVAGAAWATILSQFLSAVFSLLVGMKKFQILHLYREDFHDLKDAAVLHLKTGFPMGFQMSVMCIGQLAMQAVVNSLGTAAVAGYTAASKADQLSVLVNNAMMTAISNYVAQNFGAGKKDRIRQGVRACLIQTEAFNLFMCVGILILRHPIVRMFLSDPTQEIYHYSDMYLTIVAPFYFILGLLAVYRTSIQSMQNGRAPFAACMIELVMRIIATVGMAGILGYTAVCIASPLAWFGACALLIPCYYRMMKGSAQTAT
;
A
#
# COMPACT_ATOMS: atom_id res chain seq x y z
N MET A 1 -3.09 11.85 18.72
CA MET A 1 -2.68 10.86 19.77
C MET A 1 -1.18 10.92 19.90
N ASP A 2 -0.64 11.12 21.09
CA ASP A 2 0.81 11.06 21.33
C ASP A 2 1.23 9.59 21.50
N LEU A 3 2.01 9.07 20.54
CA LEU A 3 2.48 7.68 20.54
C LEU A 3 3.75 7.50 21.39
N THR A 4 4.31 8.60 21.92
CA THR A 4 5.50 8.55 22.79
C THR A 4 5.16 8.31 24.26
N THR A 5 3.88 8.20 24.62
CA THR A 5 3.35 8.01 25.97
C THR A 5 2.35 6.85 26.04
N GLY A 6 1.96 6.44 27.23
CA GLY A 6 0.96 5.39 27.45
C GLY A 6 1.46 3.96 27.15
N ASN A 7 0.55 2.99 27.21
CA ASN A 7 0.87 1.58 26.95
C ASN A 7 1.02 1.32 25.45
N PRO A 8 2.16 0.77 24.98
CA PRO A 8 2.42 0.53 23.54
C PRO A 8 1.38 -0.36 22.88
N PHE A 9 0.93 -1.42 23.54
CA PHE A 9 -0.04 -2.37 22.99
C PHE A 9 -1.37 -1.69 22.62
N TRP A 10 -1.95 -0.95 23.57
CA TRP A 10 -3.21 -0.26 23.32
C TRP A 10 -3.07 0.93 22.39
N SER A 11 -1.92 1.61 22.41
CA SER A 11 -1.65 2.73 21.50
C SER A 11 -1.62 2.26 20.04
N LEU A 12 -0.93 1.16 19.76
CA LEU A 12 -0.86 0.56 18.42
C LEU A 12 -2.24 0.08 17.96
N LEU A 13 -2.97 -0.65 18.80
CA LEU A 13 -4.29 -1.17 18.45
C LEU A 13 -5.29 -0.05 18.16
N LYS A 14 -5.35 0.97 19.04
CA LYS A 14 -6.24 2.15 18.83
C LYS A 14 -5.89 2.93 17.55
N PHE A 15 -4.63 2.94 17.16
CA PHE A 15 -4.19 3.58 15.94
C PHE A 15 -4.48 2.72 14.69
N ALA A 16 -4.29 1.40 14.79
CA ALA A 16 -4.46 0.46 13.69
C ALA A 16 -5.95 0.26 13.30
N ILE A 17 -6.87 0.22 14.26
CA ILE A 17 -8.30 -0.03 13.99
C ILE A 17 -8.87 0.94 12.93
N PRO A 18 -8.72 2.27 13.03
CA PRO A 18 -9.18 3.18 11.99
C PRO A 18 -8.53 2.92 10.63
N VAL A 19 -7.26 2.50 10.60
CA VAL A 19 -6.55 2.18 9.35
C VAL A 19 -7.10 0.89 8.74
N ILE A 20 -7.36 -0.15 9.54
CA ILE A 20 -7.99 -1.39 9.09
C ILE A 20 -9.35 -1.10 8.47
N LEU A 21 -10.21 -0.35 9.18
CA LEU A 21 -11.52 0.04 8.68
C LEU A 21 -11.42 0.84 7.38
N GLY A 22 -10.47 1.77 7.29
CA GLY A 22 -10.22 2.53 6.07
C GLY A 22 -9.85 1.63 4.89
N ASN A 23 -8.94 0.69 5.09
CA ASN A 23 -8.53 -0.25 4.05
C ASN A 23 -9.69 -1.16 3.60
N LEU A 24 -10.58 -1.57 4.54
CA LEU A 24 -11.79 -2.33 4.21
C LEU A 24 -12.77 -1.49 3.37
N PHE A 25 -13.02 -0.23 3.75
CA PHE A 25 -13.86 0.68 2.96
C PHE A 25 -13.27 0.90 1.56
N GLN A 26 -11.95 1.02 1.45
CA GLN A 26 -11.27 1.15 0.15
C GLN A 26 -11.49 -0.09 -0.73
N LEU A 27 -11.43 -1.28 -0.17
CA LEU A 27 -11.73 -2.52 -0.88
C LEU A 27 -13.19 -2.53 -1.39
N PHE A 28 -14.14 -2.16 -0.53
CA PHE A 28 -15.56 -2.14 -0.90
C PHE A 28 -15.87 -1.13 -2.00
N TYR A 29 -15.31 0.08 -1.95
CA TYR A 29 -15.60 1.05 -3.01
C TYR A 29 -14.99 0.65 -4.35
N THR A 30 -13.80 0.04 -4.35
CA THR A 30 -13.18 -0.47 -5.59
C THR A 30 -14.03 -1.58 -6.22
N LEU A 31 -14.65 -2.44 -5.40
CA LEU A 31 -15.61 -3.43 -5.88
C LEU A 31 -16.88 -2.77 -6.42
N ALA A 32 -17.41 -1.76 -5.73
CA ALA A 32 -18.60 -1.03 -6.16
C ALA A 32 -18.39 -0.32 -7.51
N ASP A 33 -17.26 0.35 -7.68
CA ASP A 33 -16.85 0.99 -8.94
C ASP A 33 -16.83 -0.01 -10.10
N SER A 34 -16.18 -1.17 -9.91
CA SER A 34 -16.16 -2.24 -10.92
C SER A 34 -17.56 -2.76 -11.26
N VAL A 35 -18.44 -2.89 -10.27
CA VAL A 35 -19.83 -3.32 -10.47
C VAL A 35 -20.64 -2.26 -11.24
N ILE A 36 -20.46 -0.97 -10.90
CA ILE A 36 -21.13 0.13 -11.61
C ILE A 36 -20.70 0.15 -13.07
N VAL A 37 -19.40 0.17 -13.35
CA VAL A 37 -18.87 0.15 -14.73
C VAL A 37 -19.40 -1.06 -15.50
N GLY A 38 -19.28 -2.27 -14.94
CA GLY A 38 -19.71 -3.50 -15.62
C GLY A 38 -21.22 -3.57 -15.90
N LYS A 39 -22.07 -3.06 -14.98
CA LYS A 39 -23.53 -3.07 -15.17
C LYS A 39 -24.05 -1.94 -16.06
N THR A 40 -23.37 -0.80 -16.09
CA THR A 40 -23.83 0.39 -16.84
C THR A 40 -23.24 0.49 -18.23
N LEU A 41 -21.95 0.16 -18.39
CA LEU A 41 -21.21 0.29 -19.66
C LEU A 41 -21.00 -1.06 -20.38
N GLY A 42 -21.11 -2.18 -19.65
CA GLY A 42 -20.97 -3.51 -20.23
C GLY A 42 -19.61 -4.17 -20.00
N ALA A 43 -19.44 -5.36 -20.59
CA ALA A 43 -18.27 -6.21 -20.37
C ALA A 43 -17.00 -5.64 -21.02
N ASP A 44 -17.11 -5.01 -22.17
CA ASP A 44 -15.96 -4.47 -22.92
C ASP A 44 -15.33 -3.29 -22.17
N SER A 45 -16.16 -2.37 -21.67
CA SER A 45 -15.70 -1.26 -20.82
C SER A 45 -15.06 -1.74 -19.51
N LEU A 46 -15.63 -2.77 -18.88
CA LEU A 46 -15.03 -3.40 -17.71
C LEU A 46 -13.68 -4.05 -18.03
N ALA A 47 -13.56 -4.69 -19.19
CA ALA A 47 -12.29 -5.26 -19.67
C ALA A 47 -11.25 -4.17 -19.95
N ALA A 48 -11.67 -3.03 -20.54
CA ALA A 48 -10.81 -1.87 -20.78
C ALA A 48 -10.24 -1.31 -19.47
N VAL A 49 -11.09 -1.06 -18.47
CA VAL A 49 -10.67 -0.60 -17.12
C VAL A 49 -9.78 -1.64 -16.45
N GLY A 50 -10.15 -2.91 -16.51
CA GLY A 50 -9.39 -4.02 -15.91
C GLY A 50 -7.99 -4.16 -16.51
N SER A 51 -7.85 -4.03 -17.82
CA SER A 51 -6.56 -4.16 -18.51
C SER A 51 -5.55 -3.08 -18.12
N THR A 52 -6.01 -1.86 -17.86
CA THR A 52 -5.14 -0.73 -17.44
C THR A 52 -4.83 -0.73 -15.94
N SER A 53 -5.59 -1.47 -15.14
CA SER A 53 -5.49 -1.48 -13.66
C SER A 53 -4.09 -1.82 -13.15
N ILE A 54 -3.35 -2.66 -13.84
CA ILE A 54 -1.99 -3.09 -13.46
C ILE A 54 -1.02 -1.91 -13.44
N ILE A 55 -1.03 -1.09 -14.50
CA ILE A 55 -0.15 0.08 -14.61
C ILE A 55 -0.55 1.14 -13.60
N ILE A 56 -1.84 1.40 -13.46
CA ILE A 56 -2.37 2.35 -12.49
C ILE A 56 -1.98 1.92 -11.07
N TYR A 57 -2.11 0.64 -10.75
CA TYR A 57 -1.71 0.08 -9.46
C TYR A 57 -0.20 0.26 -9.21
N PHE A 58 0.64 0.00 -10.22
CA PHE A 58 2.09 0.21 -10.13
C PHE A 58 2.45 1.67 -9.80
N VAL A 59 1.81 2.62 -10.48
CA VAL A 59 1.99 4.06 -10.23
C VAL A 59 1.51 4.43 -8.82
N PHE A 60 0.36 3.93 -8.41
CA PHE A 60 -0.20 4.21 -7.07
C PHE A 60 0.63 3.60 -5.95
N CYS A 61 1.22 2.43 -6.16
CA CYS A 61 2.17 1.84 -5.22
C CYS A 61 3.38 2.75 -5.01
N PHE A 62 3.94 3.31 -6.09
CA PHE A 62 5.04 4.26 -5.96
C PHE A 62 4.62 5.51 -5.18
N ILE A 63 3.49 6.13 -5.51
CA ILE A 63 2.94 7.31 -4.83
C ILE A 63 2.78 7.05 -3.33
N ASN A 64 2.20 5.89 -2.99
CA ASN A 64 1.97 5.51 -1.59
C ASN A 64 3.28 5.37 -0.82
N GLY A 65 4.26 4.66 -1.36
CA GLY A 65 5.58 4.51 -0.75
C GLY A 65 6.31 5.86 -0.62
N PHE A 66 6.31 6.66 -1.68
CA PHE A 66 6.99 7.96 -1.72
C PHE A 66 6.43 8.92 -0.67
N THR A 67 5.11 9.10 -0.62
CA THR A 67 4.45 9.97 0.35
C THR A 67 4.49 9.40 1.78
N GLY A 68 4.49 8.07 1.90
CA GLY A 68 4.67 7.37 3.19
C GLY A 68 6.02 7.68 3.85
N GLY A 69 7.08 7.78 3.04
CA GLY A 69 8.41 8.20 3.51
C GLY A 69 8.42 9.59 4.10
N PHE A 70 7.63 10.52 3.55
CA PHE A 70 7.48 11.87 4.10
C PHE A 70 6.79 11.86 5.47
N GLY A 71 5.80 10.98 5.64
CA GLY A 71 5.15 10.77 6.93
C GLY A 71 6.13 10.31 8.02
N ILE A 72 7.11 9.46 7.68
CA ILE A 72 8.16 9.05 8.63
C ILE A 72 8.99 10.25 9.08
N CYS A 73 9.45 11.10 8.14
CA CYS A 73 10.24 12.28 8.46
C CYS A 73 9.48 13.24 9.38
N LEU A 74 8.22 13.52 9.08
CA LEU A 74 7.35 14.34 9.91
C LEU A 74 7.10 13.72 11.28
N GLY A 75 6.83 12.41 11.34
CA GLY A 75 6.60 11.67 12.58
C GLY A 75 7.79 11.74 13.54
N GLN A 76 9.02 11.70 13.03
CA GLN A 76 10.22 11.87 13.83
C GLN A 76 10.34 13.29 14.40
N ARG A 77 10.05 14.33 13.62
CA ARG A 77 10.03 15.71 14.10
C ARG A 77 8.93 15.93 15.15
N CYS A 78 7.78 15.29 14.93
CA CYS A 78 6.67 15.30 15.89
C CYS A 78 7.08 14.65 17.22
N GLY A 79 7.72 13.51 17.18
CA GLY A 79 8.24 12.85 18.39
C GLY A 79 9.31 13.64 19.13
N ALA A 80 10.18 14.33 18.40
CA ALA A 80 11.19 15.23 18.95
C ALA A 80 10.59 16.55 19.52
N LYS A 81 9.29 16.81 19.29
CA LYS A 81 8.62 18.09 19.62
C LYS A 81 9.28 19.30 18.97
N ASP A 82 9.92 19.10 17.82
CA ASP A 82 10.61 20.12 17.03
C ASP A 82 9.60 20.82 16.10
N GLU A 83 8.93 21.86 16.58
CA GLU A 83 7.89 22.57 15.81
C GLU A 83 8.43 23.19 14.53
N LYS A 84 9.65 23.80 14.56
CA LYS A 84 10.28 24.34 13.35
C LYS A 84 10.60 23.25 12.34
N GLY A 85 11.15 22.14 12.81
CA GLY A 85 11.41 20.97 11.96
C GLY A 85 10.14 20.36 11.41
N MET A 86 9.03 20.31 12.15
CA MET A 86 7.73 19.86 11.65
C MET A 86 7.22 20.76 10.51
N ARG A 87 7.22 22.10 10.69
CA ARG A 87 6.80 23.04 9.65
C ARG A 87 7.66 22.93 8.39
N LYS A 88 8.98 22.86 8.54
CA LYS A 88 9.90 22.62 7.41
C LYS A 88 9.62 21.27 6.74
N SER A 89 9.37 20.21 7.50
CA SER A 89 9.01 18.89 6.95
C SER A 89 7.72 18.94 6.13
N ILE A 90 6.70 19.65 6.61
CA ILE A 90 5.43 19.83 5.89
C ILE A 90 5.63 20.65 4.61
N ALA A 91 6.38 21.77 4.70
CA ALA A 91 6.70 22.61 3.54
C ALA A 91 7.45 21.83 2.44
N VAL A 92 8.49 21.07 2.84
CA VAL A 92 9.24 20.20 1.92
C VAL A 92 8.38 19.11 1.32
N SER A 93 7.56 18.43 2.13
CA SER A 93 6.65 17.41 1.63
C SER A 93 5.68 17.97 0.59
N THR A 94 5.17 19.18 0.81
CA THR A 94 4.27 19.86 -0.12
C THR A 94 5.00 20.20 -1.44
N LEU A 95 6.17 20.83 -1.37
CA LEU A 95 6.93 21.18 -2.57
C LEU A 95 7.40 19.97 -3.37
N LEU A 96 7.90 18.95 -2.69
CA LEU A 96 8.33 17.72 -3.35
C LEU A 96 7.15 16.95 -3.95
N SER A 97 6.00 16.94 -3.28
CA SER A 97 4.79 16.32 -3.82
C SER A 97 4.28 17.05 -5.06
N ILE A 98 4.32 18.39 -5.09
CA ILE A 98 3.96 19.17 -6.29
C ILE A 98 4.94 18.87 -7.43
N ALA A 99 6.25 18.98 -7.17
CA ALA A 99 7.28 18.71 -8.19
C ALA A 99 7.16 17.27 -8.73
N PHE A 100 6.98 16.29 -7.84
CA PHE A 100 6.80 14.90 -8.21
C PHE A 100 5.52 14.69 -9.03
N THR A 101 4.41 15.30 -8.63
CA THR A 101 3.14 15.25 -9.39
C THR A 101 3.33 15.76 -10.81
N VAL A 102 3.95 16.93 -10.98
CA VAL A 102 4.16 17.52 -12.31
C VAL A 102 5.01 16.58 -13.18
N VAL A 103 6.14 16.09 -12.65
CA VAL A 103 7.02 15.17 -13.39
C VAL A 103 6.30 13.87 -13.72
N LEU A 104 5.65 13.24 -12.74
CA LEU A 104 4.95 11.97 -12.92
C LEU A 104 3.82 12.08 -13.93
N THR A 105 2.96 13.10 -13.80
CA THR A 105 1.84 13.34 -14.72
C THR A 105 2.34 13.57 -16.14
N LEU A 106 3.36 14.42 -16.32
CA LEU A 106 3.94 14.67 -17.65
C LEU A 106 4.50 13.39 -18.26
N VAL A 107 5.32 12.65 -17.53
CA VAL A 107 5.92 11.38 -18.02
C VAL A 107 4.84 10.36 -18.36
N CYS A 108 3.88 10.15 -17.47
CA CYS A 108 2.82 9.17 -17.67
C CYS A 108 1.90 9.55 -18.86
N CYS A 109 1.49 10.81 -18.98
CA CYS A 109 0.63 11.26 -20.07
C CYS A 109 1.36 11.22 -21.43
N LEU A 110 2.64 11.60 -21.48
CA LEU A 110 3.44 11.52 -22.69
C LEU A 110 3.68 10.08 -23.16
N LEU A 111 3.82 9.15 -22.22
CA LEU A 111 4.06 7.74 -22.50
C LEU A 111 2.77 6.90 -22.56
N ALA A 112 1.59 7.49 -22.41
CA ALA A 112 0.33 6.76 -22.32
C ALA A 112 0.08 5.83 -23.54
N HIS A 113 0.31 6.31 -24.76
CA HIS A 113 0.19 5.49 -25.97
C HIS A 113 1.21 4.35 -26.02
N GLN A 114 2.47 4.61 -25.64
CA GLN A 114 3.52 3.58 -25.59
C GLN A 114 3.19 2.51 -24.54
N ILE A 115 2.72 2.93 -23.38
CA ILE A 115 2.31 2.01 -22.32
C ILE A 115 1.21 1.06 -22.80
N LEU A 116 0.18 1.58 -23.47
CA LEU A 116 -0.89 0.76 -24.04
C LEU A 116 -0.38 -0.22 -25.11
N SER A 117 0.51 0.24 -25.99
CA SER A 117 1.10 -0.62 -27.02
C SER A 117 1.95 -1.76 -26.42
N TRP A 118 2.69 -1.49 -25.34
CA TRP A 118 3.44 -2.53 -24.61
C TRP A 118 2.53 -3.55 -23.94
N MET A 119 1.33 -3.13 -23.52
CA MET A 119 0.34 -4.00 -22.89
C MET A 119 -0.40 -4.89 -23.90
N GLN A 120 -0.26 -4.66 -25.21
CA GLN A 120 -0.92 -5.42 -26.27
C GLN A 120 -2.45 -5.54 -26.06
N ILE A 121 -3.08 -4.42 -25.68
CA ILE A 121 -4.52 -4.36 -25.46
C ILE A 121 -5.23 -4.54 -26.81
N PRO A 122 -6.30 -5.38 -26.89
CA PRO A 122 -7.09 -5.57 -28.10
C PRO A 122 -7.60 -4.24 -28.66
N GLU A 123 -7.64 -4.12 -30.01
CA GLU A 123 -7.98 -2.87 -30.69
C GLU A 123 -9.41 -2.40 -30.40
N ASP A 124 -10.35 -3.34 -30.20
CA ASP A 124 -11.76 -3.10 -29.91
C ASP A 124 -12.00 -2.36 -28.59
N ILE A 125 -11.15 -2.56 -27.58
CA ILE A 125 -11.26 -1.90 -26.27
C ILE A 125 -10.15 -0.86 -26.04
N SER A 126 -9.22 -0.69 -26.95
CA SER A 126 -8.03 0.15 -26.76
C SER A 126 -8.36 1.63 -26.58
N GLY A 127 -9.42 2.13 -27.24
CA GLY A 127 -9.88 3.51 -27.11
C GLY A 127 -10.38 3.81 -25.69
N GLU A 128 -11.26 2.99 -25.16
CA GLU A 128 -11.77 3.15 -23.79
C GLU A 128 -10.66 2.95 -22.74
N ALA A 129 -9.76 1.99 -22.97
CA ALA A 129 -8.61 1.77 -22.11
C ALA A 129 -7.70 3.00 -22.07
N TYR A 130 -7.46 3.65 -23.22
CA TYR A 130 -6.71 4.89 -23.27
C TYR A 130 -7.40 6.02 -22.51
N ASP A 131 -8.68 6.25 -22.76
CA ASP A 131 -9.45 7.33 -22.14
C ASP A 131 -9.45 7.19 -20.61
N TYR A 132 -9.73 5.99 -20.10
CA TYR A 132 -9.71 5.72 -18.67
C TYR A 132 -8.32 5.95 -18.08
N MET A 133 -7.30 5.30 -18.65
CA MET A 133 -5.93 5.38 -18.14
C MET A 133 -5.39 6.82 -18.21
N PHE A 134 -5.60 7.52 -19.32
CA PHE A 134 -5.14 8.89 -19.50
C PHE A 134 -5.74 9.84 -18.46
N VAL A 135 -7.05 9.75 -18.21
CA VAL A 135 -7.72 10.57 -17.19
C VAL A 135 -7.18 10.25 -15.80
N VAL A 136 -7.04 8.97 -15.43
CA VAL A 136 -6.48 8.58 -14.13
C VAL A 136 -5.05 9.10 -13.96
N LEU A 137 -4.21 8.98 -14.99
CA LEU A 137 -2.82 9.46 -14.95
C LEU A 137 -2.75 11.00 -14.89
N LEU A 138 -3.64 11.70 -15.59
CA LEU A 138 -3.78 13.15 -15.49
C LEU A 138 -4.16 13.56 -14.05
N GLY A 139 -5.00 12.78 -13.41
CA GLY A 139 -5.47 13.00 -12.03
C GLY A 139 -4.54 12.51 -10.92
N THR A 140 -3.32 12.03 -11.23
CA THR A 140 -2.36 11.55 -10.21
C THR A 140 -2.07 12.58 -9.12
N GLY A 141 -2.18 13.88 -9.42
CA GLY A 141 -2.05 14.95 -8.44
C GLY A 141 -3.06 14.85 -7.30
N ALA A 142 -4.31 14.46 -7.57
CA ALA A 142 -5.31 14.24 -6.53
C ALA A 142 -4.91 13.08 -5.60
N THR A 143 -4.41 12.00 -6.18
CA THR A 143 -3.93 10.82 -5.43
C THR A 143 -2.71 11.15 -4.58
N VAL A 144 -1.72 11.87 -5.12
CA VAL A 144 -0.54 12.33 -4.37
C VAL A 144 -0.95 13.23 -3.21
N PHE A 145 -1.83 14.20 -3.46
CA PHE A 145 -2.32 15.14 -2.45
C PHE A 145 -3.08 14.41 -1.34
N TYR A 146 -3.99 13.50 -1.69
CA TYR A 146 -4.73 12.70 -0.73
C TYR A 146 -3.81 11.86 0.16
N ASN A 147 -2.85 11.13 -0.44
CA ASN A 147 -1.91 10.30 0.30
C ASN A 147 -0.98 11.14 1.17
N MET A 148 -0.48 12.27 0.67
CA MET A 148 0.37 13.19 1.44
C MET A 148 -0.35 13.69 2.70
N ILE A 149 -1.56 14.23 2.56
CA ILE A 149 -2.34 14.74 3.70
C ILE A 149 -2.67 13.62 4.70
N SER A 150 -3.09 12.47 4.21
CA SER A 150 -3.38 11.31 5.05
C SER A 150 -2.15 10.86 5.85
N ASN A 151 -0.98 10.80 5.22
CA ASN A 151 0.27 10.43 5.88
C ASN A 151 0.74 11.50 6.88
N MET A 152 0.55 12.78 6.57
CA MET A 152 0.84 13.87 7.52
C MET A 152 -0.04 13.77 8.77
N LEU A 153 -1.35 13.59 8.62
CA LEU A 153 -2.27 13.46 9.76
C LEU A 153 -1.93 12.24 10.62
N ARG A 154 -1.61 11.11 9.98
CA ARG A 154 -1.14 9.89 10.68
C ARG A 154 0.17 10.13 11.43
N ALA A 155 1.12 10.85 10.83
CA ALA A 155 2.38 11.21 11.47
C ALA A 155 2.19 12.09 12.71
N LEU A 156 1.18 12.96 12.69
CA LEU A 156 0.75 13.75 13.84
C LEU A 156 -0.12 12.96 14.87
N GLY A 157 -0.31 11.66 14.63
CA GLY A 157 -1.05 10.75 15.52
C GLY A 157 -2.57 10.74 15.31
N ASP A 158 -3.07 11.26 14.20
CA ASP A 158 -4.50 11.21 13.85
C ASP A 158 -4.77 10.20 12.73
N SER A 159 -5.15 8.98 13.11
CA SER A 159 -5.58 7.94 12.16
C SER A 159 -7.09 8.00 11.86
N LYS A 160 -7.88 8.75 12.62
CA LYS A 160 -9.34 8.82 12.49
C LYS A 160 -9.78 9.77 11.38
N THR A 161 -9.16 10.94 11.28
CA THR A 161 -9.53 11.93 10.25
C THR A 161 -9.34 11.38 8.84
N PRO A 162 -8.21 10.73 8.47
CA PRO A 162 -8.09 10.04 7.18
C PRO A 162 -9.18 9.00 6.93
N LEU A 163 -9.60 8.23 7.96
CA LEU A 163 -10.70 7.28 7.83
C LEU A 163 -12.02 7.97 7.46
N TYR A 164 -12.40 9.03 8.17
CA TYR A 164 -13.67 9.71 7.91
C TYR A 164 -13.74 10.27 6.49
N PHE A 165 -12.63 10.83 6.00
CA PHE A 165 -12.58 11.36 4.64
C PHE A 165 -12.39 10.28 3.58
N LEU A 166 -11.86 9.12 3.93
CA LEU A 166 -11.88 7.97 3.02
C LEU A 166 -13.31 7.44 2.84
N VAL A 167 -14.08 7.30 3.92
CA VAL A 167 -15.50 6.93 3.84
C VAL A 167 -16.30 7.96 3.03
N PHE A 168 -16.07 9.25 3.29
CA PHE A 168 -16.68 10.33 2.52
C PHE A 168 -16.33 10.24 1.02
N SER A 169 -15.03 10.04 0.70
CA SER A 169 -14.56 9.85 -0.67
C SER A 169 -15.24 8.67 -1.35
N SER A 170 -15.36 7.54 -0.64
CA SER A 170 -15.97 6.32 -1.18
C SER A 170 -17.46 6.51 -1.52
N VAL A 171 -18.22 7.15 -0.64
CA VAL A 171 -19.63 7.46 -0.88
C VAL A 171 -19.79 8.45 -2.02
N LEU A 172 -18.96 9.51 -2.02
CA LEU A 172 -18.96 10.52 -3.07
C LEU A 172 -18.56 9.94 -4.43
N ASN A 173 -17.57 9.06 -4.47
CA ASN A 173 -17.16 8.37 -5.68
C ASN A 173 -18.30 7.56 -6.30
N ILE A 174 -18.98 6.72 -5.52
CA ILE A 174 -20.15 5.95 -5.99
C ILE A 174 -21.24 6.87 -6.56
N PHE A 175 -21.53 7.98 -5.88
CA PHE A 175 -22.51 8.97 -6.35
C PHE A 175 -22.06 9.62 -7.68
N LEU A 176 -20.80 10.02 -7.78
CA LEU A 176 -20.25 10.65 -8.98
C LEU A 176 -20.13 9.65 -10.15
N ASP A 177 -19.81 8.37 -9.90
CA ASP A 177 -19.81 7.32 -10.92
C ASP A 177 -21.20 7.22 -11.58
N ILE A 178 -22.24 7.10 -10.77
CA ILE A 178 -23.61 7.04 -11.28
C ILE A 178 -23.96 8.33 -12.04
N LEU A 179 -23.59 9.48 -11.51
CA LEU A 179 -23.87 10.79 -12.12
C LEU A 179 -23.15 10.98 -13.46
N PHE A 180 -21.87 10.62 -13.54
CA PHE A 180 -21.06 10.84 -14.75
C PHE A 180 -21.32 9.79 -15.82
N ILE A 181 -21.57 8.54 -15.44
CA ILE A 181 -21.78 7.47 -16.38
C ILE A 181 -23.22 7.47 -16.92
N VAL A 182 -24.25 7.58 -16.05
CA VAL A 182 -25.65 7.38 -16.47
C VAL A 182 -26.23 8.62 -17.11
N PRO A 183 -26.43 9.79 -16.41
CA PRO A 183 -27.06 10.94 -17.05
C PRO A 183 -26.13 11.77 -17.94
N LEU A 184 -24.82 11.80 -17.65
CA LEU A 184 -23.87 12.59 -18.42
C LEU A 184 -23.19 11.80 -19.56
N HIS A 185 -23.39 10.48 -19.65
CA HIS A 185 -22.87 9.59 -20.68
C HIS A 185 -21.36 9.73 -20.95
N MET A 186 -20.56 9.95 -19.88
CA MET A 186 -19.11 10.15 -20.00
C MET A 186 -18.33 8.84 -20.19
N GLY A 187 -18.98 7.69 -20.25
CA GLY A 187 -18.34 6.38 -20.41
C GLY A 187 -17.34 6.07 -19.28
N VAL A 188 -16.28 5.32 -19.62
CA VAL A 188 -15.22 4.94 -18.66
C VAL A 188 -14.43 6.15 -18.11
N ALA A 189 -14.30 7.22 -18.91
CA ALA A 189 -13.69 8.46 -18.45
C ALA A 189 -14.46 9.08 -17.28
N GLY A 190 -15.80 8.89 -17.23
CA GLY A 190 -16.64 9.33 -16.12
C GLY A 190 -16.24 8.68 -14.80
N ALA A 191 -16.01 7.36 -14.79
CA ALA A 191 -15.51 6.64 -13.62
C ALA A 191 -14.13 7.16 -13.16
N ALA A 192 -13.24 7.43 -14.11
CA ALA A 192 -11.93 8.00 -13.79
C ALA A 192 -12.06 9.41 -13.15
N TRP A 193 -12.87 10.29 -13.71
CA TRP A 193 -13.14 11.62 -13.15
C TRP A 193 -13.81 11.56 -11.79
N ALA A 194 -14.74 10.64 -11.57
CA ALA A 194 -15.39 10.44 -10.28
C ALA A 194 -14.36 10.07 -9.20
N THR A 195 -13.43 9.18 -9.51
CA THR A 195 -12.35 8.79 -8.61
C THR A 195 -11.43 9.98 -8.29
N ILE A 196 -10.99 10.73 -9.29
CA ILE A 196 -10.10 11.88 -9.10
C ILE A 196 -10.77 12.96 -8.25
N LEU A 197 -12.01 13.33 -8.60
CA LEU A 197 -12.73 14.39 -7.92
C LEU A 197 -13.06 14.04 -6.47
N SER A 198 -13.48 12.80 -6.21
CA SER A 198 -13.76 12.33 -4.85
C SER A 198 -12.50 12.31 -3.97
N GLN A 199 -11.36 11.87 -4.49
CA GLN A 199 -10.08 11.92 -3.79
C GLN A 199 -9.61 13.34 -3.54
N PHE A 200 -9.71 14.21 -4.53
CA PHE A 200 -9.31 15.61 -4.39
C PHE A 200 -10.13 16.35 -3.32
N LEU A 201 -11.46 16.24 -3.38
CA LEU A 201 -12.34 16.85 -2.38
C LEU A 201 -12.09 16.28 -0.98
N SER A 202 -11.88 14.98 -0.89
CA SER A 202 -11.51 14.31 0.36
C SER A 202 -10.20 14.85 0.94
N ALA A 203 -9.18 15.06 0.09
CA ALA A 203 -7.92 15.65 0.51
C ALA A 203 -8.09 17.09 1.00
N VAL A 204 -8.85 17.91 0.27
CA VAL A 204 -9.12 19.30 0.66
C VAL A 204 -9.83 19.36 2.01
N PHE A 205 -10.91 18.59 2.19
CA PHE A 205 -11.63 18.58 3.46
C PHE A 205 -10.80 18.00 4.60
N SER A 206 -10.01 16.96 4.32
CA SER A 206 -9.08 16.38 5.29
C SER A 206 -8.02 17.39 5.75
N LEU A 207 -7.50 18.20 4.83
CA LEU A 207 -6.58 19.29 5.12
C LEU A 207 -7.26 20.38 5.97
N LEU A 208 -8.45 20.83 5.58
CA LEU A 208 -9.19 21.88 6.32
C LEU A 208 -9.48 21.46 7.76
N VAL A 209 -9.92 20.22 7.97
CA VAL A 209 -10.14 19.69 9.32
C VAL A 209 -8.81 19.50 10.05
N GLY A 210 -7.78 19.04 9.34
CA GLY A 210 -6.42 18.92 9.89
C GLY A 210 -5.88 20.26 10.37
N MET A 211 -6.02 21.33 9.59
CA MET A 211 -5.60 22.68 9.97
C MET A 211 -6.34 23.21 11.20
N LYS A 212 -7.63 22.90 11.36
CA LYS A 212 -8.38 23.24 12.58
C LYS A 212 -7.91 22.47 13.80
N LYS A 213 -7.45 21.23 13.65
CA LYS A 213 -6.95 20.39 14.76
C LYS A 213 -5.49 20.67 15.13
N PHE A 214 -4.66 20.94 14.13
CA PHE A 214 -3.21 21.04 14.26
C PHE A 214 -2.72 22.36 13.69
N GLN A 215 -2.42 23.30 14.57
CA GLN A 215 -1.88 24.63 14.16
C GLN A 215 -0.56 24.51 13.37
N ILE A 216 0.17 23.41 13.55
CA ILE A 216 1.42 23.13 12.85
C ILE A 216 1.25 23.01 11.32
N LEU A 217 0.03 22.72 10.84
CA LEU A 217 -0.29 22.67 9.41
C LEU A 217 -0.46 24.04 8.75
N HIS A 218 -0.49 25.12 9.53
CA HIS A 218 -0.46 26.48 8.99
C HIS A 218 0.98 26.85 8.66
N LEU A 219 1.28 26.89 7.38
CA LEU A 219 2.61 27.25 6.88
C LEU A 219 2.72 28.76 6.71
N TYR A 220 3.89 29.31 7.06
CA TYR A 220 4.26 30.69 6.87
C TYR A 220 5.40 30.79 5.87
N ARG A 221 5.62 31.98 5.33
CA ARG A 221 6.67 32.22 4.33
C ARG A 221 8.07 31.83 4.85
N GLU A 222 8.29 31.97 6.14
CA GLU A 222 9.56 31.62 6.80
C GLU A 222 9.85 30.11 6.78
N ASP A 223 8.80 29.26 6.74
CA ASP A 223 8.93 27.80 6.73
C ASP A 223 9.53 27.26 5.41
N PHE A 224 9.54 28.11 4.36
CA PHE A 224 10.09 27.76 3.05
C PHE A 224 11.55 28.18 2.86
N HIS A 225 12.24 28.63 3.92
CA HIS A 225 13.66 28.96 3.86
C HIS A 225 14.52 27.79 4.34
N ASP A 226 15.70 27.62 3.68
CA ASP A 226 16.71 26.64 4.05
C ASP A 226 16.17 25.21 4.14
N LEU A 227 15.60 24.74 3.04
CA LEU A 227 14.93 23.44 2.95
C LEU A 227 15.83 22.32 2.45
N LYS A 228 17.08 22.60 2.05
CA LYS A 228 17.96 21.65 1.36
C LYS A 228 18.15 20.34 2.14
N ASP A 229 18.52 20.43 3.40
CA ASP A 229 18.78 19.24 4.22
C ASP A 229 17.50 18.43 4.48
N ALA A 230 16.39 19.12 4.74
CA ALA A 230 15.09 18.48 4.89
C ALA A 230 14.66 17.81 3.58
N ALA A 231 14.82 18.46 2.42
CA ALA A 231 14.50 17.90 1.12
C ALA A 231 15.32 16.63 0.82
N VAL A 232 16.64 16.68 1.06
CA VAL A 232 17.51 15.52 0.89
C VAL A 232 17.08 14.36 1.78
N LEU A 233 16.69 14.63 3.04
CA LEU A 233 16.21 13.59 3.95
C LEU A 233 14.91 12.96 3.44
N HIS A 234 13.94 13.78 3.00
CA HIS A 234 12.66 13.31 2.47
C HIS A 234 12.87 12.47 1.20
N LEU A 235 13.72 12.90 0.29
CA LEU A 235 14.03 12.15 -0.93
C LEU A 235 14.74 10.82 -0.61
N LYS A 236 15.72 10.83 0.30
CA LYS A 236 16.43 9.61 0.75
C LYS A 236 15.50 8.60 1.44
N THR A 237 14.38 9.05 1.99
CA THR A 237 13.39 8.17 2.62
C THR A 237 12.29 7.78 1.65
N GLY A 238 11.72 8.73 0.92
CA GLY A 238 10.57 8.53 0.04
C GLY A 238 10.87 7.73 -1.22
N PHE A 239 11.97 8.05 -1.94
CA PHE A 239 12.31 7.32 -3.17
C PHE A 239 12.54 5.81 -2.95
N PRO A 240 13.37 5.37 -1.99
CA PRO A 240 13.53 3.94 -1.74
C PRO A 240 12.22 3.25 -1.37
N MET A 241 11.33 3.92 -0.62
CA MET A 241 10.02 3.37 -0.28
C MET A 241 9.10 3.25 -1.49
N GLY A 242 9.08 4.27 -2.36
CA GLY A 242 8.32 4.24 -3.61
C GLY A 242 8.76 3.10 -4.51
N PHE A 243 10.08 3.00 -4.77
CA PHE A 243 10.64 1.90 -5.55
C PHE A 243 10.38 0.53 -4.93
N GLN A 244 10.50 0.40 -3.61
CA GLN A 244 10.21 -0.84 -2.90
C GLN A 244 8.79 -1.32 -3.16
N MET A 245 7.79 -0.43 -3.04
CA MET A 245 6.39 -0.79 -3.29
C MET A 245 6.15 -1.18 -4.76
N SER A 246 6.77 -0.48 -5.70
CA SER A 246 6.67 -0.82 -7.13
C SER A 246 7.36 -2.16 -7.47
N VAL A 247 8.53 -2.44 -6.89
CA VAL A 247 9.25 -3.71 -7.09
C VAL A 247 8.44 -4.90 -6.58
N MET A 248 7.72 -4.74 -5.47
CA MET A 248 6.81 -5.79 -4.96
C MET A 248 5.72 -6.13 -5.98
N CYS A 249 5.18 -5.13 -6.70
CA CYS A 249 4.21 -5.35 -7.77
C CYS A 249 4.79 -6.20 -8.90
N ILE A 250 6.04 -5.97 -9.31
CA ILE A 250 6.72 -6.76 -10.35
C ILE A 250 6.80 -8.23 -9.94
N GLY A 251 7.13 -8.52 -8.69
CA GLY A 251 7.16 -9.88 -8.17
C GLY A 251 5.81 -10.59 -8.24
N GLN A 252 4.70 -9.88 -7.99
CA GLN A 252 3.35 -10.43 -8.12
C GLN A 252 2.98 -10.70 -9.59
N LEU A 253 3.38 -9.81 -10.50
CA LEU A 253 3.15 -10.01 -11.95
C LEU A 253 3.90 -11.23 -12.48
N ALA A 254 5.13 -11.46 -12.04
CA ALA A 254 5.89 -12.64 -12.43
C ALA A 254 5.20 -13.94 -11.97
N MET A 255 4.66 -13.96 -10.75
CA MET A 255 3.87 -15.09 -10.26
C MET A 255 2.61 -15.31 -11.11
N GLN A 256 1.86 -14.24 -11.42
CA GLN A 256 0.65 -14.33 -12.22
C GLN A 256 0.93 -14.86 -13.64
N ALA A 257 2.04 -14.44 -14.26
CA ALA A 257 2.45 -14.93 -15.57
C ALA A 257 2.67 -16.45 -15.59
N VAL A 258 3.31 -16.99 -14.55
CA VAL A 258 3.50 -18.45 -14.41
C VAL A 258 2.16 -19.16 -14.17
N VAL A 259 1.29 -18.62 -13.31
CA VAL A 259 -0.06 -19.19 -13.10
C VAL A 259 -0.85 -19.24 -14.41
N ASN A 260 -0.80 -18.18 -15.21
CA ASN A 260 -1.47 -18.11 -16.50
C ASN A 260 -0.99 -19.21 -17.48
N SER A 261 0.29 -19.58 -17.41
CA SER A 261 0.84 -20.66 -18.27
C SER A 261 0.39 -22.07 -17.88
N LEU A 262 -0.18 -22.26 -16.68
CA LEU A 262 -0.64 -23.54 -16.15
C LEU A 262 -2.10 -23.87 -16.51
N GLY A 263 -2.79 -22.97 -17.18
CA GLY A 263 -4.15 -23.16 -17.66
C GLY A 263 -5.26 -22.53 -16.82
N THR A 264 -6.49 -22.58 -17.35
CA THR A 264 -7.64 -21.83 -16.80
C THR A 264 -8.03 -22.26 -15.39
N ALA A 265 -7.96 -23.55 -15.07
CA ALA A 265 -8.29 -24.07 -13.73
C ALA A 265 -7.29 -23.56 -12.68
N ALA A 266 -5.99 -23.52 -13.00
CA ALA A 266 -4.97 -22.95 -12.13
C ALA A 266 -5.19 -21.45 -11.89
N VAL A 267 -5.51 -20.70 -12.95
CA VAL A 267 -5.82 -19.26 -12.86
C VAL A 267 -7.04 -19.03 -11.96
N ALA A 268 -8.12 -19.78 -12.15
CA ALA A 268 -9.34 -19.65 -11.37
C ALA A 268 -9.10 -19.99 -9.89
N GLY A 269 -8.40 -21.11 -9.61
CA GLY A 269 -8.06 -21.54 -8.25
C GLY A 269 -7.14 -20.55 -7.54
N TYR A 270 -6.10 -20.07 -8.20
CA TYR A 270 -5.19 -19.04 -7.67
C TYR A 270 -5.92 -17.73 -7.41
N THR A 271 -6.77 -17.28 -8.34
CA THR A 271 -7.54 -16.03 -8.19
C THR A 271 -8.45 -16.09 -7.00
N ALA A 272 -9.20 -17.18 -6.79
CA ALA A 272 -10.06 -17.34 -5.64
C ALA A 272 -9.25 -17.37 -4.32
N ALA A 273 -8.14 -18.10 -4.29
CA ALA A 273 -7.26 -18.19 -3.13
C ALA A 273 -6.60 -16.84 -2.80
N SER A 274 -6.13 -16.10 -3.80
CA SER A 274 -5.50 -14.79 -3.61
C SER A 274 -6.44 -13.73 -3.04
N LYS A 275 -7.77 -13.85 -3.26
CA LYS A 275 -8.76 -12.98 -2.61
C LYS A 275 -8.83 -13.18 -1.09
N ALA A 276 -8.67 -14.41 -0.62
CA ALA A 276 -8.55 -14.69 0.81
C ALA A 276 -7.23 -14.12 1.38
N ASP A 277 -6.14 -14.29 0.64
CA ASP A 277 -4.82 -13.76 1.00
C ASP A 277 -4.83 -12.22 1.14
N GLN A 278 -5.56 -11.51 0.28
CA GLN A 278 -5.71 -10.06 0.34
C GLN A 278 -6.25 -9.55 1.70
N LEU A 279 -7.10 -10.31 2.39
CA LEU A 279 -7.59 -9.91 3.71
C LEU A 279 -6.47 -9.93 4.77
N SER A 280 -5.59 -10.93 4.73
CA SER A 280 -4.39 -10.97 5.58
C SER A 280 -3.46 -9.80 5.29
N VAL A 281 -3.18 -9.54 4.03
CA VAL A 281 -2.31 -8.44 3.59
C VAL A 281 -2.87 -7.08 4.04
N LEU A 282 -4.18 -6.88 3.97
CA LEU A 282 -4.86 -5.63 4.36
C LEU A 282 -4.63 -5.28 5.83
N VAL A 283 -4.75 -6.25 6.73
CA VAL A 283 -4.53 -6.00 8.17
C VAL A 283 -3.04 -5.86 8.46
N ASN A 284 -2.17 -6.66 7.86
CA ASN A 284 -0.72 -6.47 7.97
C ASN A 284 -0.31 -5.06 7.52
N ASN A 285 -0.85 -4.52 6.43
CA ASN A 285 -0.60 -3.15 5.96
C ASN A 285 -1.05 -2.08 6.97
N ALA A 286 -2.17 -2.30 7.64
CA ALA A 286 -2.64 -1.39 8.70
C ALA A 286 -1.71 -1.43 9.92
N MET A 287 -1.24 -2.61 10.32
CA MET A 287 -0.26 -2.78 11.40
C MET A 287 1.09 -2.15 11.03
N MET A 288 1.54 -2.27 9.78
CA MET A 288 2.71 -1.56 9.25
C MET A 288 2.55 -0.05 9.38
N THR A 289 1.38 0.49 9.05
CA THR A 289 1.10 1.92 9.20
C THR A 289 1.14 2.35 10.66
N ALA A 290 0.58 1.56 11.57
CA ALA A 290 0.58 1.86 13.00
C ALA A 290 1.99 1.82 13.59
N ILE A 291 2.76 0.76 13.32
CA ILE A 291 4.13 0.62 13.83
C ILE A 291 5.07 1.66 13.21
N SER A 292 4.87 2.03 11.93
CA SER A 292 5.65 3.09 11.28
C SER A 292 5.57 4.41 12.05
N ASN A 293 4.35 4.87 12.31
CA ASN A 293 4.13 6.13 13.04
C ASN A 293 4.59 6.03 14.49
N TYR A 294 4.37 4.89 15.14
CA TYR A 294 4.83 4.65 16.51
C TYR A 294 6.36 4.70 16.60
N VAL A 295 7.06 3.98 15.75
CA VAL A 295 8.53 3.95 15.75
C VAL A 295 9.10 5.30 15.34
N ALA A 296 8.55 5.96 14.32
CA ALA A 296 9.01 7.28 13.89
C ALA A 296 8.95 8.31 15.02
N GLN A 297 7.80 8.42 15.74
CA GLN A 297 7.68 9.35 16.86
C GLN A 297 8.62 8.98 18.01
N ASN A 298 8.71 7.71 18.40
CA ASN A 298 9.60 7.29 19.49
C ASN A 298 11.09 7.40 19.13
N PHE A 299 11.45 7.21 17.86
CA PHE A 299 12.81 7.44 17.36
C PHE A 299 13.18 8.92 17.44
N GLY A 300 12.30 9.81 16.98
CA GLY A 300 12.48 11.26 17.12
C GLY A 300 12.57 11.72 18.57
N ALA A 301 11.81 11.09 19.48
CA ALA A 301 11.86 11.35 20.91
C ALA A 301 13.09 10.72 21.63
N GLY A 302 13.95 9.96 20.93
CA GLY A 302 15.08 9.26 21.52
C GLY A 302 14.71 8.08 22.43
N LYS A 303 13.45 7.62 22.41
CA LYS A 303 12.91 6.61 23.34
C LYS A 303 13.09 5.18 22.82
N LYS A 304 14.33 4.68 22.82
CA LYS A 304 14.70 3.36 22.26
C LYS A 304 13.98 2.19 22.94
N ASP A 305 13.85 2.21 24.25
CA ASP A 305 13.17 1.13 24.97
C ASP A 305 11.69 1.05 24.61
N ARG A 306 11.06 2.19 24.35
CA ARG A 306 9.69 2.21 23.82
C ARG A 306 9.60 1.65 22.41
N ILE A 307 10.60 1.86 21.56
CA ILE A 307 10.65 1.22 20.24
C ILE A 307 10.66 -0.31 20.41
N ARG A 308 11.51 -0.86 21.28
CA ARG A 308 11.53 -2.32 21.56
C ARG A 308 10.19 -2.83 22.06
N GLN A 309 9.59 -2.13 23.03
CA GLN A 309 8.27 -2.51 23.58
C GLN A 309 7.18 -2.45 22.50
N GLY A 310 7.17 -1.40 21.65
CA GLY A 310 6.21 -1.24 20.58
C GLY A 310 6.36 -2.30 19.50
N VAL A 311 7.58 -2.58 19.05
CA VAL A 311 7.85 -3.64 18.06
C VAL A 311 7.40 -5.00 18.60
N ARG A 312 7.71 -5.32 19.87
CA ARG A 312 7.24 -6.56 20.51
C ARG A 312 5.71 -6.62 20.62
N ALA A 313 5.07 -5.53 21.00
CA ALA A 313 3.60 -5.45 21.11
C ALA A 313 2.95 -5.60 19.73
N CYS A 314 3.50 -4.94 18.69
CA CYS A 314 3.03 -5.05 17.32
C CYS A 314 3.18 -6.48 16.78
N LEU A 315 4.31 -7.13 17.04
CA LEU A 315 4.52 -8.53 16.66
C LEU A 315 3.45 -9.43 17.28
N ILE A 316 3.20 -9.31 18.60
CA ILE A 316 2.18 -10.11 19.29
C ILE A 316 0.80 -9.91 18.64
N GLN A 317 0.42 -8.66 18.36
CA GLN A 317 -0.87 -8.34 17.71
C GLN A 317 -0.97 -8.90 16.30
N THR A 318 0.08 -8.69 15.51
CA THR A 318 0.15 -9.14 14.11
C THR A 318 0.14 -10.65 14.02
N GLU A 319 0.90 -11.34 14.88
CA GLU A 319 0.97 -12.81 14.87
C GLU A 319 -0.32 -13.46 15.40
N ALA A 320 -0.96 -12.86 16.41
CA ALA A 320 -2.28 -13.31 16.87
C ALA A 320 -3.32 -13.21 15.74
N PHE A 321 -3.30 -12.12 14.98
CA PHE A 321 -4.16 -11.95 13.81
C PHE A 321 -3.80 -12.94 12.69
N ASN A 322 -2.53 -13.10 12.36
CA ASN A 322 -2.07 -14.03 11.32
C ASN A 322 -2.42 -15.48 11.67
N LEU A 323 -2.33 -15.87 12.93
CA LEU A 323 -2.78 -17.17 13.41
C LEU A 323 -4.29 -17.35 13.23
N PHE A 324 -5.09 -16.33 13.58
CA PHE A 324 -6.53 -16.33 13.38
C PHE A 324 -6.88 -16.48 11.88
N MET A 325 -6.20 -15.72 11.01
CA MET A 325 -6.39 -15.80 9.56
C MET A 325 -5.96 -17.16 9.00
N CYS A 326 -4.82 -17.70 9.45
CA CYS A 326 -4.35 -19.02 9.03
C CYS A 326 -5.40 -20.10 9.35
N VAL A 327 -5.86 -20.16 10.60
CA VAL A 327 -6.88 -21.13 11.04
C VAL A 327 -8.20 -20.92 10.29
N GLY A 328 -8.65 -19.67 10.19
CA GLY A 328 -9.89 -19.32 9.48
C GLY A 328 -9.86 -19.71 8.00
N ILE A 329 -8.78 -19.39 7.31
CA ILE A 329 -8.60 -19.73 5.89
C ILE A 329 -8.54 -21.25 5.68
N LEU A 330 -7.80 -21.98 6.52
CA LEU A 330 -7.69 -23.44 6.40
C LEU A 330 -9.03 -24.15 6.65
N ILE A 331 -9.86 -23.63 7.57
CA ILE A 331 -11.20 -24.17 7.84
C ILE A 331 -12.18 -23.78 6.72
N LEU A 332 -12.12 -22.52 6.25
CA LEU A 332 -13.10 -21.95 5.32
C LEU A 332 -12.66 -22.01 3.85
N ARG A 333 -11.58 -22.72 3.52
CA ARG A 333 -10.99 -22.75 2.17
C ARG A 333 -12.02 -23.11 1.07
N HIS A 334 -12.86 -24.10 1.26
CA HIS A 334 -13.87 -24.48 0.29
C HIS A 334 -15.03 -23.47 0.21
N PRO A 335 -15.65 -23.01 1.33
CA PRO A 335 -16.60 -21.90 1.31
C PRO A 335 -16.06 -20.64 0.62
N ILE A 336 -14.78 -20.29 0.82
CA ILE A 336 -14.15 -19.11 0.18
C ILE A 336 -14.19 -19.26 -1.35
N VAL A 337 -13.80 -20.41 -1.89
CA VAL A 337 -13.83 -20.65 -3.34
C VAL A 337 -15.25 -20.50 -3.89
N ARG A 338 -16.25 -21.05 -3.18
CA ARG A 338 -17.68 -20.96 -3.58
C ARG A 338 -18.24 -19.53 -3.53
N MET A 339 -17.66 -18.64 -2.73
CA MET A 339 -18.07 -17.22 -2.73
C MET A 339 -17.71 -16.51 -4.05
N PHE A 340 -16.68 -16.98 -4.76
CA PHE A 340 -16.20 -16.34 -5.98
C PHE A 340 -16.59 -17.10 -7.27
N LEU A 341 -16.88 -18.39 -7.15
CA LEU A 341 -17.19 -19.27 -8.28
C LEU A 341 -18.47 -20.06 -8.02
N SER A 342 -19.43 -19.96 -8.94
CA SER A 342 -20.75 -20.60 -8.78
C SER A 342 -20.66 -22.13 -8.79
N ASP A 343 -19.84 -22.70 -9.69
CA ASP A 343 -19.67 -24.16 -9.82
C ASP A 343 -18.18 -24.51 -10.03
N PRO A 344 -17.34 -24.44 -8.97
CA PRO A 344 -15.92 -24.74 -9.10
C PRO A 344 -15.73 -26.26 -9.32
N THR A 345 -14.89 -26.58 -10.34
CA THR A 345 -14.51 -27.96 -10.61
C THR A 345 -13.56 -28.50 -9.52
N GLN A 346 -13.40 -29.81 -9.47
CA GLN A 346 -12.50 -30.45 -8.51
C GLN A 346 -11.03 -30.00 -8.72
N GLU A 347 -10.67 -29.73 -9.95
CA GLU A 347 -9.35 -29.20 -10.31
C GLU A 347 -9.13 -27.79 -9.76
N ILE A 348 -10.10 -26.90 -9.84
CA ILE A 348 -10.06 -25.55 -9.26
C ILE A 348 -9.88 -25.62 -7.74
N TYR A 349 -10.61 -26.50 -7.06
CA TYR A 349 -10.43 -26.72 -5.63
C TYR A 349 -9.01 -27.23 -5.32
N HIS A 350 -8.47 -28.13 -6.14
CA HIS A 350 -7.11 -28.64 -5.95
C HIS A 350 -6.07 -27.52 -5.97
N TYR A 351 -6.11 -26.63 -6.95
CA TYR A 351 -5.19 -25.47 -7.04
C TYR A 351 -5.36 -24.50 -5.89
N SER A 352 -6.60 -24.16 -5.55
CA SER A 352 -6.90 -23.26 -4.44
C SER A 352 -6.46 -23.83 -3.09
N ASP A 353 -6.79 -25.09 -2.82
CA ASP A 353 -6.42 -25.80 -1.59
C ASP A 353 -4.90 -25.92 -1.46
N MET A 354 -4.20 -26.25 -2.54
CA MET A 354 -2.75 -26.32 -2.55
C MET A 354 -2.13 -24.97 -2.17
N TYR A 355 -2.60 -23.87 -2.79
CA TYR A 355 -2.10 -22.53 -2.49
C TYR A 355 -2.34 -22.16 -1.02
N LEU A 356 -3.59 -22.23 -0.56
CA LEU A 356 -3.97 -21.82 0.80
C LEU A 356 -3.31 -22.69 1.87
N THR A 357 -3.19 -24.00 1.65
CA THR A 357 -2.56 -24.91 2.60
C THR A 357 -1.04 -24.69 2.73
N ILE A 358 -0.39 -24.31 1.62
CA ILE A 358 1.05 -24.01 1.64
C ILE A 358 1.32 -22.60 2.17
N VAL A 359 0.58 -21.58 1.73
CA VAL A 359 0.90 -20.17 2.04
C VAL A 359 0.43 -19.76 3.43
N ALA A 360 -0.80 -20.14 3.84
CA ALA A 360 -1.39 -19.64 5.09
C ALA A 360 -0.55 -19.93 6.35
N PRO A 361 0.07 -21.10 6.52
CA PRO A 361 0.97 -21.35 7.66
C PRO A 361 2.15 -20.38 7.76
N PHE A 362 2.57 -19.78 6.63
CA PHE A 362 3.71 -18.84 6.60
C PHE A 362 3.32 -17.38 6.82
N TYR A 363 2.06 -17.07 7.10
CA TYR A 363 1.67 -15.69 7.44
C TYR A 363 2.40 -15.13 8.66
N PHE A 364 2.88 -16.00 9.58
CA PHE A 364 3.72 -15.54 10.68
C PHE A 364 5.05 -14.95 10.19
N ILE A 365 5.65 -15.49 9.11
CA ILE A 365 6.85 -14.89 8.51
C ILE A 365 6.54 -13.55 7.83
N LEU A 366 5.37 -13.45 7.17
CA LEU A 366 4.89 -12.19 6.62
C LEU A 366 4.72 -11.14 7.72
N GLY A 367 4.18 -11.50 8.88
CA GLY A 367 4.03 -10.61 10.04
C GLY A 367 5.39 -10.13 10.57
N LEU A 368 6.33 -11.03 10.77
CA LEU A 368 7.72 -10.69 11.15
C LEU A 368 8.35 -9.73 10.14
N LEU A 369 8.25 -10.06 8.86
CA LEU A 369 8.77 -9.25 7.76
C LEU A 369 8.19 -7.84 7.78
N ALA A 370 6.87 -7.71 7.87
CA ALA A 370 6.16 -6.45 7.86
C ALA A 370 6.59 -5.54 9.01
N VAL A 371 6.63 -6.07 10.22
CA VAL A 371 6.96 -5.30 11.43
C VAL A 371 8.44 -4.90 11.45
N TYR A 372 9.38 -5.81 11.19
CA TYR A 372 10.81 -5.48 11.20
C TYR A 372 11.20 -4.54 10.07
N ARG A 373 10.71 -4.77 8.85
CA ARG A 373 10.94 -3.89 7.70
C ARG A 373 10.53 -2.46 8.00
N THR A 374 9.29 -2.30 8.43
CA THR A 374 8.72 -0.97 8.70
C THR A 374 9.40 -0.29 9.88
N SER A 375 9.77 -1.03 10.92
CA SER A 375 10.49 -0.48 12.07
C SER A 375 11.88 0.04 11.68
N ILE A 376 12.64 -0.73 10.90
CA ILE A 376 13.97 -0.32 10.41
C ILE A 376 13.85 0.93 9.54
N GLN A 377 12.86 0.95 8.66
CA GLN A 377 12.59 2.06 7.74
C GLN A 377 12.21 3.33 8.50
N SER A 378 11.41 3.22 9.55
CA SER A 378 10.98 4.33 10.40
C SER A 378 12.11 4.88 11.30
N MET A 379 13.21 4.14 11.44
CA MET A 379 14.47 4.59 12.07
C MET A 379 15.48 5.16 11.04
N GLN A 380 15.01 5.62 9.88
CA GLN A 380 15.79 6.22 8.78
C GLN A 380 16.79 5.27 8.08
N ASN A 381 16.68 3.99 8.26
CA ASN A 381 17.47 3.05 7.48
C ASN A 381 16.63 2.51 6.31
N GLY A 382 16.66 3.20 5.17
CA GLY A 382 15.98 2.76 3.95
C GLY A 382 16.75 1.69 3.16
N ARG A 383 18.06 1.54 3.40
CA ARG A 383 18.92 0.63 2.62
C ARG A 383 18.61 -0.84 2.89
N ALA A 384 18.49 -1.21 4.16
CA ALA A 384 18.22 -2.60 4.52
C ALA A 384 16.83 -3.09 4.07
N PRO A 385 15.72 -2.33 4.24
CA PRO A 385 14.41 -2.67 3.67
C PRO A 385 14.41 -2.76 2.13
N PHE A 386 15.14 -1.88 1.44
CA PHE A 386 15.26 -1.94 -0.01
C PHE A 386 16.03 -3.18 -0.47
N ALA A 387 17.17 -3.51 0.17
CA ALA A 387 17.92 -4.73 -0.10
C ALA A 387 17.08 -6.00 0.16
N ALA A 388 16.30 -6.02 1.26
CA ALA A 388 15.37 -7.11 1.55
C ALA A 388 14.30 -7.27 0.45
N CYS A 389 13.78 -6.17 -0.09
CA CYS A 389 12.82 -6.19 -1.19
C CYS A 389 13.46 -6.77 -2.47
N MET A 390 14.71 -6.44 -2.76
CA MET A 390 15.44 -7.04 -3.89
C MET A 390 15.65 -8.54 -3.70
N ILE A 391 15.98 -8.99 -2.48
CA ILE A 391 16.09 -10.42 -2.16
C ILE A 391 14.73 -11.11 -2.38
N GLU A 392 13.62 -10.52 -1.92
CA GLU A 392 12.28 -11.06 -2.16
C GLU A 392 11.98 -11.20 -3.65
N LEU A 393 12.26 -10.17 -4.45
CA LEU A 393 12.05 -10.22 -5.89
C LEU A 393 12.84 -11.35 -6.55
N VAL A 394 14.14 -11.42 -6.27
CA VAL A 394 15.04 -12.44 -6.83
C VAL A 394 14.60 -13.84 -6.42
N MET A 395 14.34 -14.06 -5.13
CA MET A 395 13.89 -15.37 -4.63
C MET A 395 12.54 -15.77 -5.22
N ARG A 396 11.61 -14.81 -5.38
CA ARG A 396 10.31 -15.07 -5.99
C ARG A 396 10.44 -15.43 -7.46
N ILE A 397 11.28 -14.75 -8.22
CA ILE A 397 11.53 -15.06 -9.64
C ILE A 397 12.21 -16.43 -9.76
N ILE A 398 13.23 -16.73 -8.94
CA ILE A 398 13.90 -18.05 -8.96
C ILE A 398 12.89 -19.15 -8.63
N ALA A 399 12.06 -18.97 -7.61
CA ALA A 399 11.07 -19.98 -7.24
C ALA A 399 10.01 -20.16 -8.34
N THR A 400 9.43 -19.07 -8.87
CA THR A 400 8.35 -19.14 -9.87
C THR A 400 8.85 -19.55 -11.25
N VAL A 401 9.88 -18.87 -11.79
CA VAL A 401 10.34 -19.10 -13.16
C VAL A 401 11.37 -20.24 -13.21
N GLY A 402 12.32 -20.25 -12.27
CA GLY A 402 13.39 -21.24 -12.26
C GLY A 402 12.95 -22.64 -11.85
N MET A 403 11.95 -22.77 -10.96
CA MET A 403 11.49 -24.06 -10.44
C MET A 403 10.15 -24.51 -11.05
N ALA A 404 9.47 -23.68 -11.84
CA ALA A 404 8.16 -24.01 -12.42
C ALA A 404 8.21 -25.28 -13.30
N GLY A 405 9.28 -25.48 -14.06
CA GLY A 405 9.47 -26.67 -14.91
C GLY A 405 9.59 -27.99 -14.12
N ILE A 406 9.99 -27.95 -12.85
CA ILE A 406 10.18 -29.12 -11.98
C ILE A 406 8.99 -29.31 -11.05
N LEU A 407 8.52 -28.23 -10.42
CA LEU A 407 7.52 -28.25 -9.34
C LEU A 407 6.12 -27.83 -9.80
N GLY A 408 5.96 -27.37 -11.06
CA GLY A 408 4.67 -26.90 -11.56
C GLY A 408 4.07 -25.82 -10.66
N TYR A 409 2.79 -25.95 -10.33
CA TYR A 409 2.06 -24.99 -9.49
C TYR A 409 2.61 -24.85 -8.06
N THR A 410 3.24 -25.89 -7.51
CA THR A 410 3.88 -25.82 -6.19
C THR A 410 4.96 -24.75 -6.13
N ALA A 411 5.66 -24.51 -7.25
CA ALA A 411 6.65 -23.43 -7.34
C ALA A 411 6.05 -22.05 -7.05
N VAL A 412 4.84 -21.80 -7.56
CA VAL A 412 4.07 -20.55 -7.29
C VAL A 412 3.70 -20.47 -5.81
N CYS A 413 3.23 -21.57 -5.22
CA CYS A 413 2.80 -21.59 -3.81
C CYS A 413 3.95 -21.33 -2.83
N ILE A 414 5.16 -21.85 -3.10
CA ILE A 414 6.31 -21.65 -2.21
C ILE A 414 7.07 -20.35 -2.45
N ALA A 415 6.82 -19.67 -3.55
CA ALA A 415 7.56 -18.48 -3.96
C ALA A 415 7.47 -17.33 -2.93
N SER A 416 6.27 -17.04 -2.43
CA SER A 416 6.07 -15.99 -1.41
C SER A 416 6.68 -16.37 -0.06
N PRO A 417 6.45 -17.56 0.51
CA PRO A 417 7.13 -18.00 1.73
C PRO A 417 8.66 -17.94 1.66
N LEU A 418 9.26 -18.43 0.58
CA LEU A 418 10.71 -18.38 0.40
C LEU A 418 11.24 -16.93 0.36
N ALA A 419 10.55 -16.06 -0.38
CA ALA A 419 10.90 -14.65 -0.46
C ALA A 419 10.85 -13.98 0.93
N TRP A 420 9.81 -14.24 1.72
CA TRP A 420 9.68 -13.71 3.08
C TRP A 420 10.79 -14.20 4.01
N PHE A 421 11.17 -15.48 3.92
CA PHE A 421 12.30 -16.01 4.68
C PHE A 421 13.61 -15.29 4.36
N GLY A 422 13.91 -15.14 3.06
CA GLY A 422 15.13 -14.46 2.64
C GLY A 422 15.22 -13.02 3.14
N ALA A 423 14.12 -12.30 3.08
CA ALA A 423 14.05 -10.92 3.59
C ALA A 423 14.17 -10.86 5.12
N CYS A 424 13.51 -11.75 5.86
CA CYS A 424 13.60 -11.83 7.31
C CYS A 424 15.03 -12.15 7.78
N ALA A 425 15.74 -13.01 7.06
CA ALA A 425 17.13 -13.37 7.38
C ALA A 425 18.08 -12.14 7.35
N LEU A 426 17.78 -11.15 6.51
CA LEU A 426 18.50 -9.88 6.48
C LEU A 426 17.98 -8.89 7.55
N LEU A 427 16.67 -8.71 7.64
CA LEU A 427 16.06 -7.63 8.42
C LEU A 427 16.14 -7.86 9.93
N ILE A 428 15.92 -9.09 10.40
CA ILE A 428 15.93 -9.39 11.84
C ILE A 428 17.30 -9.09 12.47
N PRO A 429 18.43 -9.61 11.94
CA PRO A 429 19.75 -9.26 12.46
C PRO A 429 20.06 -7.76 12.35
N CYS A 430 19.62 -7.10 11.25
CA CYS A 430 19.79 -5.67 11.07
C CYS A 430 19.09 -4.87 12.18
N TYR A 431 17.85 -5.20 12.50
CA TYR A 431 17.09 -4.55 13.57
C TYR A 431 17.82 -4.67 14.92
N TYR A 432 18.25 -5.87 15.29
CA TYR A 432 18.93 -6.09 16.58
C TYR A 432 20.30 -5.39 16.65
N ARG A 433 21.04 -5.31 15.53
CA ARG A 433 22.29 -4.54 15.46
C ARG A 433 22.03 -3.04 15.65
N MET A 434 21.01 -2.47 15.02
CA MET A 434 20.63 -1.07 15.18
C MET A 434 20.23 -0.75 16.62
N MET A 435 19.53 -1.68 17.27
CA MET A 435 19.12 -1.50 18.67
C MET A 435 20.27 -1.67 19.66
N LYS A 436 21.33 -2.45 19.34
CA LYS A 436 22.55 -2.60 20.15
C LYS A 436 23.56 -1.47 19.94
N GLY A 437 23.84 -1.10 18.69
CA GLY A 437 24.89 -0.12 18.33
C GLY A 437 24.64 1.30 18.83
N SER A 438 23.41 1.60 19.17
CA SER A 438 23.05 2.89 19.76
C SER A 438 23.31 3.00 21.27
N ALA A 439 23.78 1.95 21.93
CA ALA A 439 24.16 2.00 23.34
C ALA A 439 25.61 2.53 23.54
N GLN A 440 26.41 2.55 22.47
CA GLN A 440 27.84 2.95 22.53
C GLN A 440 28.09 4.44 22.23
N THR A 441 27.08 5.21 21.80
CA THR A 441 27.25 6.67 21.54
C THR A 441 26.67 7.57 22.65
N ALA A 442 26.34 7.00 23.78
CA ALA A 442 25.80 7.71 24.97
C ALA A 442 26.76 7.66 26.19
N THR A 443 28.05 7.37 25.96
CA THR A 443 29.12 7.50 26.97
C THR A 443 30.14 8.54 26.53
#